data_632f613588a1a17a6e5782ede012325d
#
_entry.id   632f613588a1a17a6e5782ede012325d
#
_cell.length_a   1.000
_cell.length_b   1.000
_cell.length_c   1.000
_cell.angle_alpha   90.00
_cell.angle_beta   90.00
_cell.angle_gamma   90.00
#
_symmetry.space_group_name_H-M   'P 1'
#
loop_
_entity.id
_entity.type
_entity.pdbx_description
1 polymer ?
#
loop_
_entity_poly.entity_id
_entity_poly.type
_entity_poly.pdbx_seq_one_letter_code
_entity_poly.pdbx_strand_id
1 'polypeptide(L)'
;MGKKQIMIPPIIVGIATLSGFVIMHFFPAPSPIEVCLRSHNDTFNVHSRIDLEIDGQKKLMSDNVGKSKDGRECLRVIHTDKIGDQVHVQFVRPVRLTLDDFMKIYSADNSTIQVVDNSTGSNLYQNITLADYNVDYSYFSEDRFVKISNLTSSPPLSDTFLAKITLVSK
;
A
#
# COMPACT_ATOMS: atom_id res chain seq x y z
N MET A 1 2.10 -58.80 21.51
CA MET A 1 2.27 -57.90 20.34
C MET A 1 1.17 -56.85 20.35
N GLY A 2 1.43 -55.57 20.47
CA GLY A 2 0.42 -54.64 20.11
C GLY A 2 0.35 -53.25 20.79
N LYS A 3 1.00 -52.99 21.92
CA LYS A 3 0.88 -51.69 22.60
C LYS A 3 1.88 -50.62 22.13
N LYS A 4 2.94 -50.94 21.42
CA LYS A 4 3.95 -49.99 20.95
C LYS A 4 3.63 -49.32 19.62
N GLN A 5 2.76 -49.89 18.79
CA GLN A 5 2.44 -49.31 17.45
C GLN A 5 1.37 -48.20 17.48
N ILE A 6 0.61 -48.08 18.56
CA ILE A 6 -0.50 -47.10 18.62
C ILE A 6 -0.03 -45.69 19.09
N MET A 7 1.16 -45.57 19.69
CA MET A 7 1.65 -44.30 20.21
C MET A 7 2.44 -43.45 19.18
N ILE A 8 3.00 -44.08 18.14
CA ILE A 8 3.82 -43.36 17.14
C ILE A 8 3.04 -42.33 16.31
N PRO A 9 1.84 -42.65 15.76
CA PRO A 9 1.09 -41.66 14.97
C PRO A 9 0.70 -40.39 15.74
N PRO A 10 0.15 -40.44 16.97
CA PRO A 10 -0.22 -39.21 17.70
C PRO A 10 1.01 -38.37 18.10
N ILE A 11 2.16 -39.01 18.35
CA ILE A 11 3.40 -38.28 18.64
C ILE A 11 3.89 -37.50 17.43
N ILE A 12 3.89 -38.12 16.24
CA ILE A 12 4.29 -37.49 14.99
C ILE A 12 3.35 -36.30 14.66
N VAL A 13 2.06 -36.48 14.80
CA VAL A 13 1.05 -35.42 14.59
C VAL A 13 1.28 -34.27 15.59
N GLY A 14 1.52 -34.57 16.87
CA GLY A 14 1.80 -33.56 17.88
C GLY A 14 3.06 -32.76 17.60
N ILE A 15 4.14 -33.37 17.15
CA ILE A 15 5.39 -32.69 16.78
C ILE A 15 5.16 -31.82 15.53
N ALA A 16 4.46 -32.32 14.52
CA ALA A 16 4.18 -31.57 13.30
C ALA A 16 3.32 -30.31 13.56
N THR A 17 2.31 -30.41 14.43
CA THR A 17 1.46 -29.28 14.79
C THR A 17 2.22 -28.25 15.63
N LEU A 18 3.04 -28.66 16.59
CA LEU A 18 3.89 -27.78 17.38
C LEU A 18 4.92 -27.06 16.53
N SER A 19 5.60 -27.76 15.63
CA SER A 19 6.58 -27.14 14.74
C SER A 19 5.92 -26.16 13.76
N GLY A 20 4.75 -26.47 13.23
CA GLY A 20 3.97 -25.57 12.38
C GLY A 20 3.56 -24.27 13.13
N PHE A 21 3.11 -24.40 14.38
CA PHE A 21 2.76 -23.26 15.21
C PHE A 21 3.97 -22.37 15.52
N VAL A 22 5.11 -22.97 15.87
CA VAL A 22 6.36 -22.25 16.13
C VAL A 22 6.81 -21.50 14.86
N ILE A 23 6.81 -22.16 13.71
CA ILE A 23 7.21 -21.51 12.44
C ILE A 23 6.30 -20.32 12.13
N MET A 24 4.97 -20.46 12.23
CA MET A 24 4.04 -19.35 11.97
C MET A 24 4.18 -18.19 12.96
N HIS A 25 4.55 -18.49 14.21
CA HIS A 25 4.69 -17.45 15.23
C HIS A 25 6.01 -16.68 15.12
N PHE A 26 7.10 -17.37 14.81
CA PHE A 26 8.44 -16.74 14.72
C PHE A 26 8.79 -16.22 13.32
N PHE A 27 8.12 -16.71 12.28
CA PHE A 27 8.32 -16.28 10.89
C PHE A 27 6.97 -15.87 10.25
N PRO A 28 6.38 -14.75 10.70
CA PRO A 28 5.14 -14.26 10.09
C PRO A 28 5.37 -14.00 8.60
N ALA A 29 4.35 -14.28 7.79
CA ALA A 29 4.41 -13.98 6.37
C ALA A 29 4.65 -12.46 6.18
N PRO A 30 5.50 -12.07 5.22
CA PRO A 30 5.76 -10.67 4.95
C PRO A 30 4.45 -9.94 4.57
N SER A 31 4.36 -8.68 4.96
CA SER A 31 3.23 -7.84 4.57
C SER A 31 3.13 -7.74 3.04
N PRO A 32 1.94 -7.80 2.44
CA PRO A 32 1.78 -7.63 1.00
C PRO A 32 2.46 -6.37 0.44
N ILE A 33 2.49 -5.28 1.21
CA ILE A 33 3.14 -4.03 0.80
C ILE A 33 4.67 -4.10 0.72
N GLU A 34 5.29 -5.10 1.34
CA GLU A 34 6.75 -5.32 1.32
C GLU A 34 7.19 -6.24 0.19
N VAL A 35 6.25 -6.94 -0.44
CA VAL A 35 6.55 -7.88 -1.51
C VAL A 35 6.80 -7.15 -2.82
N CYS A 36 7.87 -7.56 -3.53
CA CYS A 36 8.09 -7.15 -4.92
C CYS A 36 7.35 -8.08 -5.87
N LEU A 37 6.55 -7.54 -6.76
CA LEU A 37 5.92 -8.28 -7.85
C LEU A 37 6.97 -8.73 -8.86
N ARG A 38 6.93 -9.99 -9.26
CA ARG A 38 7.90 -10.59 -10.19
C ARG A 38 7.43 -10.59 -11.65
N SER A 39 6.15 -10.37 -11.87
CA SER A 39 5.55 -10.39 -13.20
C SER A 39 4.24 -9.60 -13.21
N HIS A 40 3.86 -9.08 -14.39
CA HIS A 40 2.58 -8.39 -14.60
C HIS A 40 1.38 -9.35 -14.80
N ASN A 41 1.54 -10.65 -14.58
CA ASN A 41 0.48 -11.65 -14.72
C ASN A 41 -0.36 -11.81 -13.44
N ASP A 42 -0.67 -10.72 -12.78
CA ASP A 42 -1.43 -10.75 -11.55
C ASP A 42 -2.93 -10.84 -11.85
N THR A 43 -3.62 -11.74 -11.13
CA THR A 43 -5.06 -11.98 -11.32
C THR A 43 -5.94 -10.92 -10.67
N PHE A 44 -5.40 -10.17 -9.71
CA PHE A 44 -6.08 -9.07 -9.03
C PHE A 44 -5.44 -7.76 -9.44
N ASN A 45 -6.23 -6.89 -10.08
CA ASN A 45 -5.81 -5.57 -10.53
C ASN A 45 -6.96 -4.60 -10.38
N VAL A 46 -6.81 -3.57 -9.55
CA VAL A 46 -7.78 -2.49 -9.36
C VAL A 46 -7.09 -1.13 -9.46
N HIS A 47 -7.87 -0.11 -9.80
CA HIS A 47 -7.39 1.25 -10.04
C HIS A 47 -8.14 2.21 -9.12
N SER A 48 -7.46 2.74 -8.14
CA SER A 48 -8.01 3.76 -7.25
C SER A 48 -7.58 5.16 -7.68
N ARG A 49 -8.34 6.18 -7.31
CA ARG A 49 -7.98 7.58 -7.55
C ARG A 49 -7.67 8.27 -6.25
N ILE A 50 -6.57 9.03 -6.23
CA ILE A 50 -6.14 9.81 -5.08
C ILE A 50 -5.82 11.22 -5.55
N ASP A 51 -6.71 12.16 -5.25
CA ASP A 51 -6.47 13.59 -5.49
C ASP A 51 -5.54 14.14 -4.42
N LEU A 52 -4.49 14.82 -4.86
CA LEU A 52 -3.50 15.47 -3.99
C LEU A 52 -3.62 16.99 -4.13
N GLU A 53 -3.77 17.68 -3.00
CA GLU A 53 -3.89 19.14 -2.94
C GLU A 53 -2.90 19.70 -1.92
N ILE A 54 -2.11 20.70 -2.31
CA ILE A 54 -1.16 21.39 -1.45
C ILE A 54 -1.47 22.88 -1.51
N ASP A 55 -1.80 23.47 -0.36
CA ASP A 55 -2.18 24.89 -0.22
C ASP A 55 -3.25 25.32 -1.24
N GLY A 56 -4.27 24.47 -1.43
CA GLY A 56 -5.37 24.71 -2.36
C GLY A 56 -5.04 24.46 -3.84
N GLN A 57 -3.81 24.03 -4.17
CA GLN A 57 -3.41 23.72 -5.53
C GLN A 57 -3.38 22.21 -5.77
N LYS A 58 -4.04 21.74 -6.83
CA LYS A 58 -3.95 20.34 -7.25
C LYS A 58 -2.54 20.03 -7.72
N LYS A 59 -1.95 18.96 -7.17
CA LYS A 59 -0.66 18.38 -7.59
C LYS A 59 -0.88 16.96 -8.07
N LEU A 60 0.06 16.43 -8.83
CA LEU A 60 0.01 15.07 -9.35
C LEU A 60 1.01 14.19 -8.60
N MET A 61 0.72 12.91 -8.49
CA MET A 61 1.69 11.93 -8.02
C MET A 61 2.71 11.63 -9.11
N SER A 62 3.93 11.33 -8.71
CA SER A 62 4.98 10.90 -9.63
C SER A 62 4.71 9.49 -10.16
N ASP A 63 5.37 9.14 -11.25
CA ASP A 63 5.29 7.84 -11.92
C ASP A 63 6.17 6.74 -11.29
N ASN A 64 6.86 7.06 -10.20
CA ASN A 64 7.81 6.16 -9.52
C ASN A 64 7.32 5.67 -8.16
N VAL A 65 6.08 6.00 -7.75
CA VAL A 65 5.50 5.48 -6.51
C VAL A 65 5.46 3.96 -6.56
N GLY A 66 5.96 3.31 -5.51
CA GLY A 66 6.01 1.85 -5.43
C GLY A 66 7.05 1.18 -6.34
N LYS A 67 7.93 1.96 -6.97
CA LYS A 67 9.02 1.46 -7.81
C LYS A 67 10.36 1.73 -7.12
N SER A 68 11.14 0.69 -6.84
CA SER A 68 12.48 0.85 -6.27
C SER A 68 13.53 0.84 -7.38
N LYS A 69 14.54 1.70 -7.22
CA LYS A 69 15.70 1.80 -8.12
C LYS A 69 16.97 1.13 -7.58
N ASP A 70 16.91 0.51 -6.41
CA ASP A 70 18.08 -0.05 -5.73
C ASP A 70 18.55 -1.36 -6.37
N GLY A 71 19.08 -1.30 -7.60
CA GLY A 71 19.79 -2.36 -8.30
C GLY A 71 18.97 -3.60 -8.69
N ARG A 72 17.75 -3.75 -8.20
CA ARG A 72 16.74 -4.71 -8.66
C ARG A 72 15.42 -3.97 -8.83
N GLU A 73 14.86 -4.02 -10.02
CA GLU A 73 13.53 -3.48 -10.26
C GLU A 73 12.53 -4.18 -9.32
N CYS A 74 12.03 -3.44 -8.33
CA CYS A 74 10.98 -3.89 -7.44
C CYS A 74 9.73 -3.07 -7.74
N LEU A 75 8.69 -3.72 -8.23
CA LEU A 75 7.35 -3.17 -8.33
C LEU A 75 6.56 -3.60 -7.09
N ARG A 76 6.10 -2.64 -6.31
CA ARG A 76 5.26 -2.90 -5.14
C ARG A 76 3.83 -3.18 -5.54
N VAL A 77 3.08 -3.83 -4.64
CA VAL A 77 1.66 -4.13 -4.82
C VAL A 77 0.81 -2.88 -5.07
N ILE A 78 1.19 -1.74 -4.50
CA ILE A 78 0.62 -0.42 -4.80
C ILE A 78 1.67 0.39 -5.54
N HIS A 79 1.34 0.88 -6.74
CA HIS A 79 2.25 1.67 -7.55
C HIS A 79 1.51 2.61 -8.51
N THR A 80 2.24 3.53 -9.11
CA THR A 80 1.77 4.39 -10.20
C THR A 80 2.48 4.00 -11.49
N ASP A 81 1.77 3.99 -12.62
CA ASP A 81 2.38 3.72 -13.93
C ASP A 81 2.80 5.00 -14.64
N LYS A 82 2.09 6.09 -14.38
CA LYS A 82 2.31 7.40 -14.98
C LYS A 82 2.03 8.51 -13.97
N ILE A 83 2.54 9.70 -14.27
CA ILE A 83 2.21 10.92 -13.52
C ILE A 83 0.69 11.13 -13.57
N GLY A 84 0.06 11.31 -12.41
CA GLY A 84 -1.39 11.50 -12.35
C GLY A 84 -1.97 11.30 -10.96
N ASP A 85 -3.26 11.00 -10.94
CA ASP A 85 -4.05 10.73 -9.73
C ASP A 85 -4.45 9.25 -9.60
N GLN A 86 -4.03 8.40 -10.54
CA GLN A 86 -4.37 6.98 -10.56
C GLN A 86 -3.29 6.13 -9.89
N VAL A 87 -3.75 5.26 -9.00
CA VAL A 87 -2.93 4.29 -8.26
C VAL A 87 -3.40 2.89 -8.64
N HIS A 88 -2.46 2.03 -8.98
CA HIS A 88 -2.69 0.62 -9.30
C HIS A 88 -2.46 -0.23 -8.04
N VAL A 89 -3.35 -1.19 -7.82
CA VAL A 89 -3.18 -2.25 -6.83
C VAL A 89 -3.17 -3.57 -7.57
N GLN A 90 -1.99 -4.20 -7.65
CA GLN A 90 -1.80 -5.48 -8.34
C GLN A 90 -1.29 -6.55 -7.38
N PHE A 91 -1.88 -7.74 -7.42
CA PHE A 91 -1.43 -8.86 -6.62
C PHE A 91 -1.90 -10.21 -7.20
N VAL A 92 -1.27 -11.30 -6.75
CA VAL A 92 -1.60 -12.68 -7.18
C VAL A 92 -2.98 -13.17 -6.71
N ARG A 93 -3.57 -12.49 -5.74
CA ARG A 93 -4.90 -12.78 -5.17
C ARG A 93 -5.53 -11.51 -4.63
N PRO A 94 -6.86 -11.48 -4.44
CA PRO A 94 -7.52 -10.35 -3.81
C PRO A 94 -6.88 -10.05 -2.45
N VAL A 95 -6.55 -8.78 -2.23
CA VAL A 95 -5.94 -8.27 -1.01
C VAL A 95 -6.65 -6.99 -0.60
N ARG A 96 -6.87 -6.83 0.71
CA ARG A 96 -7.42 -5.60 1.25
C ARG A 96 -6.27 -4.67 1.61
N LEU A 97 -6.10 -3.60 0.84
CA LEU A 97 -5.16 -2.52 1.09
C LEU A 97 -5.92 -1.22 1.33
N THR A 98 -5.40 -0.38 2.18
CA THR A 98 -6.03 0.85 2.66
C THR A 98 -5.21 2.08 2.24
N LEU A 99 -5.72 3.28 2.52
CA LEU A 99 -4.96 4.51 2.32
C LEU A 99 -3.70 4.57 3.20
N ASP A 100 -3.70 3.89 4.36
CA ASP A 100 -2.51 3.74 5.21
C ASP A 100 -1.40 2.96 4.51
N ASP A 101 -1.76 1.85 3.84
CA ASP A 101 -0.82 1.05 3.08
C ASP A 101 -0.25 1.83 1.88
N PHE A 102 -1.08 2.63 1.21
CA PHE A 102 -0.63 3.52 0.16
C PHE A 102 0.38 4.56 0.71
N MET A 103 0.05 5.22 1.82
CA MET A 103 0.94 6.23 2.41
C MET A 103 2.28 5.65 2.86
N LYS A 104 2.32 4.42 3.38
CA LYS A 104 3.59 3.72 3.71
C LYS A 104 4.48 3.48 2.49
N ILE A 105 3.89 3.32 1.31
CA ILE A 105 4.65 3.15 0.05
C ILE A 105 5.01 4.50 -0.56
N TYR A 106 4.08 5.46 -0.53
CA TYR A 106 4.23 6.78 -1.16
C TYR A 106 5.19 7.68 -0.40
N SER A 107 5.15 7.67 0.92
CA SER A 107 6.06 8.45 1.75
C SER A 107 7.17 7.56 2.29
N ALA A 108 8.39 7.71 1.79
CA ALA A 108 9.54 7.06 2.38
C ALA A 108 9.65 7.45 3.87
N ASP A 109 9.61 6.46 4.75
CA ASP A 109 9.70 6.62 6.21
C ASP A 109 8.66 7.58 6.82
N ASN A 110 7.48 7.72 6.19
CA ASN A 110 6.40 8.64 6.58
C ASN A 110 6.83 10.11 6.68
N SER A 111 7.89 10.52 5.99
CA SER A 111 8.46 11.86 6.11
C SER A 111 8.34 12.71 4.86
N THR A 112 8.52 12.11 3.68
CA THR A 112 8.62 12.86 2.42
C THR A 112 7.81 12.19 1.32
N ILE A 113 7.05 12.97 0.55
CA ILE A 113 6.38 12.54 -0.66
C ILE A 113 6.94 13.27 -1.88
N GLN A 114 6.94 12.61 -3.04
CA GLN A 114 7.30 13.25 -4.29
C GLN A 114 6.05 13.59 -5.09
N VAL A 115 5.90 14.86 -5.43
CA VAL A 115 4.79 15.39 -6.22
C VAL A 115 5.28 15.97 -7.54
N VAL A 116 4.38 16.13 -8.49
CA VAL A 116 4.67 16.75 -9.79
C VAL A 116 3.77 17.97 -9.98
N ASP A 117 4.40 19.10 -10.22
CA ASP A 117 3.73 20.32 -10.64
C ASP A 117 3.78 20.40 -12.16
N ASN A 118 2.63 20.50 -12.81
CA ASN A 118 2.52 20.68 -14.25
C ASN A 118 1.86 22.01 -14.64
N SER A 119 1.74 22.95 -13.71
CA SER A 119 1.07 24.24 -13.91
C SER A 119 1.73 25.09 -15.02
N THR A 120 3.01 24.88 -15.28
CA THR A 120 3.79 25.60 -16.32
C THR A 120 3.88 24.85 -17.65
N GLY A 121 3.18 23.72 -17.80
CA GLY A 121 3.25 22.88 -19.00
C GLY A 121 4.47 21.94 -19.05
N SER A 122 5.32 21.97 -18.04
CA SER A 122 6.43 21.03 -17.83
C SER A 122 6.28 20.33 -16.48
N ASN A 123 6.62 19.03 -16.44
CA ASN A 123 6.56 18.27 -15.20
C ASN A 123 7.75 18.63 -14.31
N LEU A 124 7.47 19.34 -13.23
CA LEU A 124 8.47 19.69 -12.21
C LEU A 124 8.28 18.80 -10.98
N TYR A 125 9.25 17.92 -10.74
CA TYR A 125 9.25 17.04 -9.55
C TYR A 125 9.70 17.81 -8.32
N GLN A 126 8.91 17.70 -7.24
CA GLN A 126 9.17 18.34 -5.95
C GLN A 126 9.06 17.32 -4.82
N ASN A 127 9.99 17.39 -3.87
CA ASN A 127 9.91 16.60 -2.64
C ASN A 127 9.29 17.46 -1.54
N ILE A 128 8.23 16.97 -0.93
CA ILE A 128 7.46 17.64 0.12
C ILE A 128 7.69 16.91 1.43
N THR A 129 8.17 17.63 2.44
CA THR A 129 8.34 17.11 3.80
C THR A 129 7.01 17.21 4.54
N LEU A 130 6.39 16.08 4.87
CA LEU A 130 5.06 16.04 5.50
C LEU A 130 5.03 16.75 6.88
N ALA A 131 6.17 16.80 7.58
CA ALA A 131 6.27 17.47 8.87
C ALA A 131 6.00 18.98 8.81
N ASP A 132 6.16 19.61 7.64
CA ASP A 132 5.93 21.05 7.44
C ASP A 132 4.45 21.39 7.18
N TYR A 133 3.59 20.36 7.08
CA TYR A 133 2.18 20.51 6.73
C TYR A 133 1.25 19.90 7.76
N ASN A 134 0.05 20.46 7.86
CA ASN A 134 -1.11 19.77 8.44
C ASN A 134 -1.71 18.92 7.33
N VAL A 135 -1.77 17.59 7.54
CA VAL A 135 -2.24 16.63 6.53
C VAL A 135 -3.61 16.11 6.90
N ASP A 136 -4.58 16.34 6.02
CA ASP A 136 -5.94 15.83 6.14
C ASP A 136 -6.22 14.78 5.07
N TYR A 137 -6.92 13.73 5.46
CA TYR A 137 -7.32 12.63 4.59
C TYR A 137 -8.83 12.53 4.53
N SER A 138 -9.36 12.32 3.34
CA SER A 138 -10.79 12.10 3.13
C SER A 138 -11.04 11.13 1.98
N TYR A 139 -12.21 10.52 1.93
CA TYR A 139 -12.64 9.70 0.82
C TYR A 139 -14.05 10.09 0.38
N PHE A 140 -14.36 9.87 -0.89
CA PHE A 140 -15.66 10.21 -1.46
C PHE A 140 -16.67 9.11 -1.13
N SER A 141 -17.78 9.50 -0.51
CA SER A 141 -18.90 8.62 -0.15
C SER A 141 -20.19 9.43 -0.10
N GLU A 142 -21.27 8.89 -0.61
CA GLU A 142 -22.60 9.53 -0.59
C GLU A 142 -22.55 10.99 -1.07
N ASP A 143 -21.94 11.21 -2.25
CA ASP A 143 -21.81 12.51 -2.93
C ASP A 143 -21.01 13.59 -2.15
N ARG A 144 -20.21 13.21 -1.18
CA ARG A 144 -19.34 14.13 -0.41
C ARG A 144 -18.04 13.49 0.02
N PHE A 145 -17.06 14.33 0.32
CA PHE A 145 -15.83 13.88 0.98
C PHE A 145 -16.05 13.72 2.49
N VAL A 146 -15.74 12.53 3.01
CA VAL A 146 -15.82 12.16 4.44
C VAL A 146 -14.40 12.11 4.99
N LYS A 147 -14.14 12.84 6.07
CA LYS A 147 -12.81 12.87 6.72
C LYS A 147 -12.48 11.51 7.31
N ILE A 148 -11.24 11.08 7.10
CA ILE A 148 -10.66 9.86 7.67
C ILE A 148 -9.89 10.24 8.94
N SER A 149 -10.35 9.81 10.10
CA SER A 149 -9.64 10.03 11.37
C SER A 149 -8.57 8.97 11.66
N ASN A 150 -8.67 7.79 11.06
CA ASN A 150 -7.69 6.71 11.17
C ASN A 150 -7.52 6.03 9.80
N LEU A 151 -6.34 6.16 9.22
CA LEU A 151 -6.02 5.64 7.87
C LEU A 151 -6.17 4.13 7.75
N THR A 152 -5.88 3.37 8.81
CA THR A 152 -6.01 1.90 8.81
C THR A 152 -7.46 1.43 8.72
N SER A 153 -8.42 2.28 9.11
CA SER A 153 -9.86 2.01 9.03
C SER A 153 -10.50 2.58 7.77
N SER A 154 -9.74 3.16 6.86
CA SER A 154 -10.28 3.64 5.58
C SER A 154 -10.88 2.49 4.75
N PRO A 155 -11.85 2.78 3.87
CA PRO A 155 -12.30 1.79 2.90
C PRO A 155 -11.12 1.22 2.09
N PRO A 156 -11.23 -0.03 1.58
CA PRO A 156 -10.19 -0.61 0.77
C PRO A 156 -10.03 0.13 -0.57
N LEU A 157 -8.80 0.19 -1.05
CA LEU A 157 -8.50 0.64 -2.40
C LEU A 157 -9.23 -0.27 -3.42
N SER A 158 -10.02 0.31 -4.29
CA SER A 158 -10.86 -0.36 -5.29
C SER A 158 -11.09 0.55 -6.48
N ASP A 159 -11.66 0.02 -7.57
CA ASP A 159 -11.94 0.81 -8.79
C ASP A 159 -12.90 2.00 -8.55
N THR A 160 -13.71 1.92 -7.52
CA THR A 160 -14.63 3.01 -7.14
C THR A 160 -14.10 3.90 -6.03
N PHE A 161 -12.91 3.60 -5.49
CA PHE A 161 -12.35 4.38 -4.40
C PHE A 161 -11.73 5.67 -4.91
N LEU A 162 -12.22 6.79 -4.40
CA LEU A 162 -11.67 8.13 -4.61
C LEU A 162 -11.31 8.71 -3.25
N ALA A 163 -10.04 9.00 -3.04
CA ALA A 163 -9.56 9.71 -1.86
C ALA A 163 -9.04 11.10 -2.22
N LYS A 164 -8.95 11.95 -1.20
CA LYS A 164 -8.30 13.25 -1.27
C LYS A 164 -7.33 13.40 -0.10
N ILE A 165 -6.11 13.79 -0.41
CA ILE A 165 -5.06 14.14 0.55
C ILE A 165 -4.84 15.64 0.44
N THR A 166 -5.06 16.36 1.53
CA THR A 166 -4.90 17.83 1.58
C THR A 166 -3.77 18.18 2.53
N LEU A 167 -2.80 18.92 2.04
CA LEU A 167 -1.67 19.46 2.79
C LEU A 167 -1.82 20.97 2.91
N VAL A 168 -1.80 21.47 4.13
CA VAL A 168 -1.85 22.92 4.41
C VAL A 168 -0.61 23.29 5.20
N SER A 169 0.17 24.25 4.70
CA SER A 169 1.38 24.75 5.37
C SER A 169 1.09 25.19 6.80
N LYS A 170 2.01 24.89 7.72
CA LYS A 170 1.90 25.24 9.14
C LYS A 170 2.22 26.71 9.40
#